data_45eb853a52a79a4843c6c6c12afba983
#
_entry.id   45eb853a52a79a4843c6c6c12afba983
#
_cell.length_a   1.000
_cell.length_b   1.000
_cell.length_c   1.000
_cell.angle_alpha   90.00
_cell.angle_beta   90.00
_cell.angle_gamma   90.00
#
_symmetry.space_group_name_H-M   'P 1'
#
loop_
_entity.id
_entity.type
_entity.pdbx_description
1 polymer ?
#
loop_
_entity_poly.entity_id
_entity_poly.type
_entity_poly.pdbx_seq_one_letter_code
_entity_poly.pdbx_strand_id
1 'polypeptide(L)'
;MPDNVQEDMKVTEQPPAPKPRPKAKTPQNKAKAKEEGGKAHGMVSALKRTGTRKSSGKPSVFDDTEGSSGSTRGLLGGLTPKLVLQLAAPHTWAASIMPVFLAMCLAAADDGTLSSLMVVVLLLISILMQSAVNTFNDYQDYVKGADTRDNQDDPTDAVLVYNDVEPYGVRNLAVVFVIVAFLLGIYVVVTAGWVPLAIAIVGVVVLYLYSGGPKPLSYFPVGEIVSGVVMGGLITMASYTALTGQLSWWVLLKSLPLIIGIGLIMFTNNTCDIEKDRKVGRATLSVSLGRKDSVIMYHGFIFLWIILIALLVVIFYPTGSLGLLFLLAAYPPLMGLFRNPFVHKTRQAAMSAITSANVVLGFAYGATIMLSGIVIVGL
;
A
#
# COMPACT_ATOMS: atom_id res chain seq x y z
N MET A 1 -37.73 57.57 -30.84
CA MET A 1 -38.38 56.71 -31.86
C MET A 1 -37.28 56.17 -32.76
N PRO A 2 -37.14 54.96 -33.04
CA PRO A 2 -37.98 53.74 -32.98
C PRO A 2 -37.26 52.60 -32.21
N ASP A 3 -37.71 51.51 -32.00
CA ASP A 3 -38.61 50.49 -32.33
C ASP A 3 -38.28 49.25 -31.46
N ASN A 4 -39.34 48.70 -30.91
CA ASN A 4 -39.38 47.45 -30.17
C ASN A 4 -38.89 46.26 -31.01
N VAL A 5 -38.05 45.39 -30.45
CA VAL A 5 -37.97 43.98 -30.80
C VAL A 5 -38.13 43.17 -29.52
N GLN A 6 -39.31 42.59 -29.36
CA GLN A 6 -39.60 41.52 -28.40
C GLN A 6 -38.95 40.21 -28.91
N GLU A 7 -38.06 39.65 -28.14
CA GLU A 7 -37.54 38.30 -28.32
C GLU A 7 -38.34 37.31 -27.46
N ASP A 8 -39.00 36.39 -28.12
CA ASP A 8 -39.82 35.31 -27.57
C ASP A 8 -39.00 34.37 -26.68
N MET A 9 -39.37 34.31 -25.40
CA MET A 9 -38.91 33.27 -24.48
C MET A 9 -39.63 31.96 -24.80
N LYS A 10 -38.98 31.02 -25.48
CA LYS A 10 -39.40 29.62 -25.58
C LYS A 10 -39.24 28.95 -24.22
N VAL A 11 -40.38 28.66 -23.62
CA VAL A 11 -40.52 27.77 -22.47
C VAL A 11 -40.15 26.35 -22.92
N THR A 12 -39.05 25.81 -22.44
CA THR A 12 -38.68 24.41 -22.60
C THR A 12 -39.45 23.56 -21.58
N GLU A 13 -40.37 22.76 -22.01
CA GLU A 13 -41.09 21.75 -21.22
C GLU A 13 -40.12 20.69 -20.68
N GLN A 14 -40.19 20.44 -19.36
CA GLN A 14 -39.51 19.33 -18.72
C GLN A 14 -40.12 17.99 -19.11
N PRO A 15 -39.32 16.94 -19.35
CA PRO A 15 -39.86 15.62 -19.62
C PRO A 15 -40.52 14.98 -18.39
N PRO A 16 -41.58 14.18 -18.54
CA PRO A 16 -42.32 13.61 -17.43
C PRO A 16 -41.54 12.55 -16.66
N ALA A 17 -41.75 12.51 -15.33
CA ALA A 17 -41.12 11.58 -14.39
C ALA A 17 -41.46 10.10 -14.74
N PRO A 18 -40.48 9.18 -14.51
CA PRO A 18 -40.70 7.75 -14.81
C PRO A 18 -41.65 7.09 -13.81
N LYS A 19 -42.55 6.25 -14.34
CA LYS A 19 -43.55 5.48 -13.60
C LYS A 19 -42.90 4.43 -12.68
N PRO A 20 -43.43 4.19 -11.46
CA PRO A 20 -42.87 3.21 -10.52
C PRO A 20 -43.03 1.77 -11.02
N ARG A 21 -42.00 0.96 -10.85
CA ARG A 21 -41.97 -0.47 -11.19
C ARG A 21 -42.87 -1.29 -10.24
N PRO A 22 -43.52 -2.35 -10.71
CA PRO A 22 -44.36 -3.23 -9.88
C PRO A 22 -43.51 -4.02 -8.89
N LYS A 23 -44.00 -4.13 -7.65
CA LYS A 23 -43.40 -4.94 -6.57
C LYS A 23 -43.50 -6.43 -6.91
N ALA A 24 -42.36 -7.14 -6.85
CA ALA A 24 -42.28 -8.58 -6.98
C ALA A 24 -43.00 -9.28 -5.81
N LYS A 25 -43.87 -10.26 -6.13
CA LYS A 25 -44.60 -11.09 -5.18
C LYS A 25 -43.65 -12.17 -4.59
N THR A 26 -43.59 -12.26 -3.27
CA THR A 26 -42.95 -13.33 -2.52
C THR A 26 -43.76 -14.63 -2.66
N PRO A 27 -43.16 -15.81 -2.93
CA PRO A 27 -43.87 -17.08 -2.88
C PRO A 27 -44.08 -17.54 -1.44
N GLN A 28 -45.33 -17.70 -1.03
CA GLN A 28 -45.72 -18.41 0.18
C GLN A 28 -45.63 -19.91 -0.04
N ASN A 29 -44.82 -20.60 0.76
CA ASN A 29 -44.77 -22.07 0.81
C ASN A 29 -45.79 -22.58 1.81
N LYS A 30 -46.85 -23.26 1.31
CA LYS A 30 -47.83 -24.00 2.13
C LYS A 30 -47.32 -25.40 2.37
N ALA A 31 -47.06 -25.72 3.64
CA ALA A 31 -46.96 -27.09 4.11
C ALA A 31 -48.34 -27.76 4.15
N LYS A 32 -48.44 -28.98 3.66
CA LYS A 32 -49.52 -29.93 4.00
C LYS A 32 -48.89 -31.32 4.19
N ALA A 33 -49.07 -31.81 5.39
CA ALA A 33 -48.77 -33.18 5.81
C ALA A 33 -49.79 -34.16 5.16
N LYS A 34 -49.33 -35.39 4.89
CA LYS A 34 -50.15 -36.61 4.91
C LYS A 34 -49.29 -37.80 5.30
N GLU A 35 -49.68 -38.41 6.41
CA GLU A 35 -49.31 -39.75 6.87
C GLU A 35 -49.94 -40.81 6.00
N GLU A 36 -49.29 -41.95 5.95
CA GLU A 36 -49.72 -43.39 5.87
C GLU A 36 -48.58 -44.16 5.23
N GLY A 37 -47.90 -45.15 5.82
CA GLY A 37 -48.42 -46.34 6.42
C GLY A 37 -47.96 -47.53 5.57
N GLY A 38 -47.07 -48.43 6.03
CA GLY A 38 -46.81 -49.68 5.32
C GLY A 38 -45.47 -50.36 5.63
N LYS A 39 -45.59 -51.44 6.37
CA LYS A 39 -44.53 -52.40 6.86
C LYS A 39 -43.83 -53.20 5.76
N ALA A 40 -42.56 -53.57 6.03
CA ALA A 40 -42.03 -54.93 6.13
C ALA A 40 -40.79 -55.27 5.30
N HIS A 41 -39.81 -55.78 6.02
CA HIS A 41 -38.88 -56.90 5.76
C HIS A 41 -37.81 -56.80 4.66
N GLY A 42 -36.55 -57.05 5.10
CA GLY A 42 -35.56 -57.76 4.32
C GLY A 42 -34.12 -57.28 4.42
N MET A 43 -33.44 -57.71 5.44
CA MET A 43 -32.13 -58.42 5.51
C MET A 43 -31.00 -58.05 4.49
N VAL A 44 -29.84 -57.63 5.06
CA VAL A 44 -28.43 -57.99 4.76
C VAL A 44 -27.80 -57.45 3.45
N SER A 45 -26.86 -56.53 3.57
CA SER A 45 -25.43 -56.78 3.36
C SER A 45 -24.57 -55.50 3.46
N ALA A 46 -23.44 -55.66 4.10
CA ALA A 46 -22.43 -54.64 4.34
C ALA A 46 -21.73 -54.19 3.05
N LEU A 47 -21.57 -52.89 2.84
CA LEU A 47 -20.48 -52.36 2.04
C LEU A 47 -20.08 -50.99 2.58
N LYS A 48 -18.83 -50.91 3.05
CA LYS A 48 -18.12 -49.69 3.44
C LYS A 48 -18.22 -48.62 2.34
N ARG A 49 -18.76 -47.46 2.66
CA ARG A 49 -18.50 -46.22 1.93
C ARG A 49 -18.01 -45.19 2.92
N THR A 50 -16.74 -44.88 2.79
CA THR A 50 -16.08 -43.71 3.38
C THR A 50 -16.73 -42.42 2.89
N GLY A 51 -17.60 -41.85 3.70
CA GLY A 51 -18.18 -40.53 3.46
C GLY A 51 -17.25 -39.43 3.96
N THR A 52 -16.65 -38.70 3.06
CA THR A 52 -15.95 -37.46 3.37
C THR A 52 -16.94 -36.42 3.86
N ARG A 53 -16.94 -36.16 5.15
CA ARG A 53 -17.72 -35.13 5.82
C ARG A 53 -17.04 -33.77 5.53
N LYS A 54 -17.63 -32.93 4.68
CA LYS A 54 -17.26 -31.53 4.53
C LYS A 54 -17.54 -30.80 5.87
N SER A 55 -16.51 -30.52 6.61
CA SER A 55 -16.53 -29.67 7.78
C SER A 55 -16.36 -28.22 7.34
N SER A 56 -17.43 -27.45 7.34
CA SER A 56 -17.38 -25.99 7.31
C SER A 56 -17.19 -25.51 8.76
N GLY A 57 -15.97 -25.54 9.26
CA GLY A 57 -15.62 -25.00 10.56
C GLY A 57 -14.70 -23.80 10.39
N LYS A 58 -15.08 -22.63 10.90
CA LYS A 58 -14.15 -21.54 11.17
C LYS A 58 -13.03 -22.05 12.06
N PRO A 59 -11.75 -21.72 11.81
CA PRO A 59 -10.69 -22.09 12.74
C PRO A 59 -10.89 -21.32 14.04
N SER A 60 -11.15 -22.03 15.14
CA SER A 60 -11.11 -21.46 16.49
C SER A 60 -9.65 -21.23 16.89
N VAL A 61 -9.31 -20.02 17.23
CA VAL A 61 -7.94 -19.55 17.54
C VAL A 61 -7.44 -20.03 18.91
N PHE A 62 -8.27 -20.73 19.71
CA PHE A 62 -7.90 -21.22 21.03
C PHE A 62 -8.34 -22.68 21.19
N ASP A 63 -7.47 -23.59 20.85
CA ASP A 63 -7.49 -24.95 21.36
C ASP A 63 -6.04 -25.38 21.65
N ASP A 64 -5.59 -25.05 22.87
CA ASP A 64 -4.33 -25.51 23.45
C ASP A 64 -4.58 -26.84 24.15
N THR A 65 -4.73 -27.96 23.42
CA THR A 65 -4.57 -29.28 24.06
C THR A 65 -4.16 -30.35 23.03
N GLU A 66 -2.93 -30.85 23.26
CA GLU A 66 -2.43 -32.20 23.15
C GLU A 66 -2.18 -32.89 21.79
N GLY A 67 -0.88 -33.18 21.58
CA GLY A 67 -0.49 -34.47 21.08
C GLY A 67 -0.11 -34.57 19.61
N SER A 68 0.92 -33.85 19.18
CA SER A 68 1.68 -34.24 17.97
C SER A 68 3.17 -34.17 18.24
N SER A 69 3.87 -35.25 17.94
CA SER A 69 5.31 -35.45 18.03
C SER A 69 6.10 -34.21 17.63
N GLY A 70 6.73 -33.53 18.63
CA GLY A 70 7.43 -32.31 18.47
C GLY A 70 8.68 -32.43 17.61
N SER A 71 8.56 -32.07 16.36
CA SER A 71 9.62 -31.40 15.65
C SER A 71 9.61 -29.96 16.19
N THR A 72 10.61 -29.58 16.98
CA THR A 72 10.87 -28.18 17.38
C THR A 72 11.22 -27.40 16.14
N ARG A 73 10.17 -26.96 15.38
CA ARG A 73 10.33 -25.95 14.36
C ARG A 73 10.81 -24.70 15.11
N GLY A 74 12.03 -24.22 14.78
CA GLY A 74 12.65 -23.07 15.44
C GLY A 74 11.78 -21.81 15.40
N LEU A 75 12.30 -20.70 15.97
CA LEU A 75 11.63 -19.39 16.09
C LEU A 75 10.89 -18.93 14.83
N LEU A 76 11.37 -19.32 13.64
CA LEU A 76 10.82 -18.91 12.34
C LEU A 76 9.90 -19.95 11.68
N GLY A 77 9.43 -20.98 12.42
CA GLY A 77 8.36 -21.86 11.94
C GLY A 77 8.63 -22.58 10.60
N GLY A 78 9.90 -22.85 10.26
CA GLY A 78 10.29 -23.52 9.01
C GLY A 78 10.43 -22.61 7.79
N LEU A 79 10.49 -21.28 7.96
CA LEU A 79 10.75 -20.33 6.89
C LEU A 79 12.14 -20.54 6.26
N THR A 80 12.16 -20.72 4.94
CA THR A 80 13.40 -20.76 4.15
C THR A 80 13.86 -19.33 3.79
N PRO A 81 15.16 -19.10 3.49
CA PRO A 81 15.63 -17.79 3.04
C PRO A 81 14.85 -17.22 1.85
N LYS A 82 14.39 -18.08 0.93
CA LYS A 82 13.55 -17.70 -0.21
C LYS A 82 12.20 -17.14 0.27
N LEU A 83 11.55 -17.81 1.20
CA LEU A 83 10.27 -17.36 1.76
C LEU A 83 10.42 -16.10 2.59
N VAL A 84 11.52 -15.96 3.35
CA VAL A 84 11.86 -14.71 4.05
C VAL A 84 11.96 -13.54 3.08
N LEU A 85 12.63 -13.74 1.93
CA LEU A 85 12.76 -12.70 0.91
C LEU A 85 11.40 -12.39 0.22
N GLN A 86 10.56 -13.40 -0.02
CA GLN A 86 9.21 -13.20 -0.57
C GLN A 86 8.35 -12.38 0.40
N LEU A 87 8.33 -12.74 1.69
CA LEU A 87 7.61 -12.00 2.74
C LEU A 87 8.13 -10.58 2.93
N ALA A 88 9.44 -10.36 2.78
CA ALA A 88 10.04 -9.02 2.82
C ALA A 88 9.63 -8.15 1.63
N ALA A 89 9.15 -8.74 0.52
CA ALA A 89 8.66 -8.09 -0.69
C ALA A 89 9.58 -7.00 -1.25
N PRO A 90 10.80 -7.32 -1.75
CA PRO A 90 11.81 -6.33 -2.17
C PRO A 90 11.32 -5.34 -3.22
N HIS A 91 10.33 -5.72 -4.03
CA HIS A 91 9.72 -4.84 -5.04
C HIS A 91 9.04 -3.60 -4.43
N THR A 92 8.72 -3.62 -3.13
CA THR A 92 8.12 -2.49 -2.40
C THR A 92 9.16 -1.59 -1.73
N TRP A 93 10.42 -2.02 -1.60
CA TRP A 93 11.46 -1.28 -0.86
C TRP A 93 11.75 0.10 -1.46
N ALA A 94 11.48 0.29 -2.74
CA ALA A 94 11.60 1.61 -3.37
C ALA A 94 10.83 2.69 -2.62
N ALA A 95 9.65 2.37 -2.06
CA ALA A 95 8.82 3.31 -1.30
C ALA A 95 9.47 3.77 0.01
N SER A 96 10.40 3.01 0.58
CA SER A 96 11.13 3.35 1.80
C SER A 96 12.56 3.84 1.55
N ILE A 97 13.21 3.37 0.47
CA ILE A 97 14.56 3.79 0.08
C ILE A 97 14.56 5.22 -0.47
N MET A 98 13.59 5.56 -1.33
CA MET A 98 13.54 6.86 -1.99
C MET A 98 13.43 8.05 -1.02
N PRO A 99 12.66 7.98 0.09
CA PRO A 99 12.66 9.03 1.12
C PRO A 99 14.02 9.24 1.79
N VAL A 100 14.75 8.16 2.11
CA VAL A 100 16.11 8.25 2.64
C VAL A 100 17.08 8.84 1.62
N PHE A 101 16.96 8.41 0.35
CA PHE A 101 17.74 8.97 -0.75
C PHE A 101 17.49 10.47 -0.93
N LEU A 102 16.23 10.91 -0.91
CA LEU A 102 15.91 12.34 -0.98
C LEU A 102 16.49 13.11 0.22
N ALA A 103 16.34 12.57 1.42
CA ALA A 103 16.91 13.18 2.63
C ALA A 103 18.44 13.33 2.53
N MET A 104 19.11 12.32 1.97
CA MET A 104 20.56 12.36 1.71
C MET A 104 20.90 13.48 0.72
N CYS A 105 20.15 13.61 -0.39
CA CYS A 105 20.37 14.67 -1.38
C CYS A 105 20.16 16.07 -0.77
N LEU A 106 19.11 16.25 0.03
CA LEU A 106 18.81 17.50 0.71
C LEU A 106 19.90 17.85 1.73
N ALA A 107 20.30 16.88 2.57
CA ALA A 107 21.35 17.08 3.56
C ALA A 107 22.71 17.40 2.92
N ALA A 108 23.05 16.74 1.81
CA ALA A 108 24.27 17.02 1.05
C ALA A 108 24.29 18.41 0.44
N ALA A 109 23.13 18.88 -0.04
CA ALA A 109 22.99 20.23 -0.61
C ALA A 109 23.06 21.33 0.47
N ASP A 110 22.55 21.06 1.68
CA ASP A 110 22.49 22.03 2.78
C ASP A 110 23.82 22.05 3.57
N ASP A 111 24.42 20.91 3.91
CA ASP A 111 25.60 20.81 4.81
C ASP A 111 26.92 20.38 4.12
N GLY A 112 26.86 19.91 2.87
CA GLY A 112 28.02 19.52 2.06
C GLY A 112 28.76 18.25 2.51
N THR A 113 28.60 17.78 3.74
CA THR A 113 29.25 16.58 4.29
C THR A 113 28.25 15.63 4.89
N LEU A 114 28.37 14.33 4.55
CA LEU A 114 27.48 13.30 5.05
C LEU A 114 28.27 12.15 5.72
N SER A 115 27.74 11.64 6.81
CA SER A 115 28.21 10.39 7.38
C SER A 115 27.72 9.22 6.53
N SER A 116 28.64 8.58 5.79
CA SER A 116 28.31 7.39 5.00
C SER A 116 27.73 6.26 5.85
N LEU A 117 28.22 6.08 7.08
CA LEU A 117 27.69 5.08 7.99
C LEU A 117 26.24 5.39 8.37
N MET A 118 25.91 6.66 8.67
CA MET A 118 24.54 7.08 8.99
C MET A 118 23.60 6.81 7.80
N VAL A 119 24.02 7.14 6.57
CA VAL A 119 23.24 6.84 5.36
C VAL A 119 22.94 5.34 5.25
N VAL A 120 23.96 4.48 5.41
CA VAL A 120 23.76 3.02 5.34
C VAL A 120 22.82 2.52 6.44
N VAL A 121 22.98 3.01 7.67
CA VAL A 121 22.12 2.63 8.81
C VAL A 121 20.67 3.04 8.54
N LEU A 122 20.41 4.26 8.05
CA LEU A 122 19.06 4.72 7.72
C LEU A 122 18.41 3.91 6.59
N LEU A 123 19.19 3.56 5.56
CA LEU A 123 18.72 2.66 4.49
C LEU A 123 18.35 1.28 5.03
N LEU A 124 19.19 0.69 5.88
CA LEU A 124 18.90 -0.61 6.49
C LEU A 124 17.66 -0.55 7.39
N ILE A 125 17.51 0.48 8.23
CA ILE A 125 16.32 0.68 9.06
C ILE A 125 15.08 0.76 8.17
N SER A 126 15.10 1.55 7.10
CA SER A 126 13.92 1.73 6.24
C SER A 126 13.55 0.45 5.49
N ILE A 127 14.52 -0.32 4.99
CA ILE A 127 14.29 -1.63 4.36
C ILE A 127 13.73 -2.63 5.37
N LEU A 128 14.30 -2.72 6.57
CA LEU A 128 13.82 -3.63 7.61
C LEU A 128 12.40 -3.30 8.07
N MET A 129 12.10 -2.01 8.27
CA MET A 129 10.75 -1.58 8.65
C MET A 129 9.74 -1.86 7.54
N GLN A 130 10.09 -1.62 6.27
CA GLN A 130 9.23 -1.96 5.13
C GLN A 130 8.98 -3.47 5.07
N SER A 131 10.04 -4.27 5.23
CA SER A 131 9.94 -5.74 5.26
C SER A 131 9.08 -6.23 6.43
N ALA A 132 9.20 -5.61 7.61
CA ALA A 132 8.37 -5.92 8.76
C ALA A 132 6.89 -5.67 8.48
N VAL A 133 6.55 -4.53 7.86
CA VAL A 133 5.17 -4.17 7.49
C VAL A 133 4.60 -5.15 6.49
N ASN A 134 5.34 -5.48 5.43
CA ASN A 134 4.88 -6.44 4.42
C ASN A 134 4.62 -7.81 5.05
N THR A 135 5.59 -8.33 5.81
CA THR A 135 5.48 -9.61 6.51
C THR A 135 4.31 -9.64 7.50
N PHE A 136 4.08 -8.54 8.23
CA PHE A 136 2.98 -8.43 9.18
C PHE A 136 1.62 -8.31 8.48
N ASN A 137 1.54 -7.62 7.35
CA ASN A 137 0.32 -7.54 6.55
C ASN A 137 -0.07 -8.91 5.99
N ASP A 138 0.88 -9.66 5.44
CA ASP A 138 0.66 -11.03 4.94
C ASP A 138 0.13 -11.96 6.05
N TYR A 139 0.73 -11.87 7.26
CA TYR A 139 0.22 -12.56 8.44
C TYR A 139 -1.21 -12.15 8.81
N GLN A 140 -1.51 -10.85 8.84
CA GLN A 140 -2.81 -10.32 9.22
C GLN A 140 -3.91 -10.71 8.22
N ASP A 141 -3.62 -10.60 6.92
CA ASP A 141 -4.57 -10.92 5.87
C ASP A 141 -4.89 -12.42 5.83
N TYR A 142 -3.89 -13.27 6.11
CA TYR A 142 -4.11 -14.71 6.29
C TYR A 142 -4.99 -15.01 7.51
N VAL A 143 -4.67 -14.47 8.70
CA VAL A 143 -5.40 -14.75 9.95
C VAL A 143 -6.83 -14.20 9.89
N LYS A 144 -7.06 -13.06 9.23
CA LYS A 144 -8.40 -12.47 9.02
C LYS A 144 -9.19 -13.18 7.91
N GLY A 145 -8.57 -14.11 7.15
CA GLY A 145 -9.20 -14.79 6.02
C GLY A 145 -9.45 -13.85 4.82
N ALA A 146 -8.71 -12.74 4.76
CA ALA A 146 -8.73 -11.85 3.61
C ALA A 146 -8.02 -12.47 2.41
N ASP A 147 -6.95 -13.26 2.67
CA ASP A 147 -6.24 -14.01 1.66
C ASP A 147 -6.64 -15.50 1.70
N THR A 148 -7.19 -15.95 0.57
CA THR A 148 -7.61 -17.32 0.35
C THR A 148 -7.23 -17.74 -1.07
N ARG A 149 -7.18 -19.05 -1.35
CA ARG A 149 -6.91 -19.55 -2.70
C ARG A 149 -7.92 -19.11 -3.76
N ASP A 150 -9.12 -18.70 -3.33
CA ASP A 150 -10.19 -18.29 -4.25
C ASP A 150 -10.08 -16.80 -4.66
N ASN A 151 -9.33 -15.99 -3.91
CA ASN A 151 -9.24 -14.54 -4.12
C ASN A 151 -7.82 -14.01 -4.30
N GLN A 152 -6.81 -14.88 -4.26
CA GLN A 152 -5.41 -14.56 -4.52
C GLN A 152 -4.86 -15.53 -5.57
N ASP A 153 -4.58 -15.01 -6.76
CA ASP A 153 -4.04 -15.79 -7.88
C ASP A 153 -2.50 -15.80 -7.90
N ASP A 154 -1.84 -14.89 -7.16
CA ASP A 154 -0.39 -14.76 -7.14
C ASP A 154 0.20 -15.39 -5.86
N PRO A 155 0.96 -16.51 -5.99
CA PRO A 155 1.62 -17.13 -4.85
C PRO A 155 2.67 -16.27 -4.16
N THR A 156 3.14 -15.20 -4.80
CA THR A 156 4.13 -14.29 -4.21
C THR A 156 3.50 -13.25 -3.30
N ASP A 157 2.22 -12.94 -3.51
CA ASP A 157 1.45 -11.98 -2.71
C ASP A 157 0.74 -12.61 -1.49
N ALA A 158 0.70 -13.95 -1.42
CA ALA A 158 0.03 -14.69 -0.34
C ALA A 158 0.85 -15.91 0.08
N VAL A 159 2.03 -15.67 0.63
CA VAL A 159 3.00 -16.73 0.98
C VAL A 159 2.40 -17.79 1.90
N LEU A 160 1.61 -17.39 2.91
CA LEU A 160 0.97 -18.28 3.87
C LEU A 160 -0.12 -19.17 3.24
N VAL A 161 -0.78 -18.71 2.17
CA VAL A 161 -1.85 -19.47 1.50
C VAL A 161 -1.29 -20.62 0.65
N TYR A 162 -0.11 -20.41 0.07
CA TYR A 162 0.48 -21.34 -0.91
C TYR A 162 1.63 -22.18 -0.38
N ASN A 163 2.16 -21.86 0.81
CA ASN A 163 3.25 -22.60 1.43
C ASN A 163 2.81 -23.16 2.79
N ASP A 164 3.36 -24.32 3.14
CA ASP A 164 3.13 -24.97 4.44
C ASP A 164 4.05 -24.35 5.50
N VAL A 165 3.79 -23.09 5.86
CA VAL A 165 4.52 -22.34 6.90
C VAL A 165 3.59 -22.01 8.06
N GLU A 166 4.16 -22.09 9.26
CA GLU A 166 3.44 -21.74 10.48
C GLU A 166 3.20 -20.23 10.57
N PRO A 167 1.95 -19.75 10.75
CA PRO A 167 1.65 -18.33 10.83
C PRO A 167 2.44 -17.60 11.93
N TYR A 168 2.70 -18.26 13.07
CA TYR A 168 3.53 -17.65 14.14
C TYR A 168 4.96 -17.39 13.69
N GLY A 169 5.54 -18.21 12.79
CA GLY A 169 6.87 -17.99 12.23
C GLY A 169 6.94 -16.71 11.41
N VAL A 170 5.91 -16.43 10.61
CA VAL A 170 5.78 -15.20 9.82
C VAL A 170 5.63 -13.98 10.74
N ARG A 171 4.78 -14.06 11.76
CA ARG A 171 4.66 -13.00 12.78
C ARG A 171 6.01 -12.74 13.48
N ASN A 172 6.69 -13.82 13.89
CA ASN A 172 7.99 -13.69 14.58
C ASN A 172 9.06 -13.09 13.67
N LEU A 173 9.04 -13.39 12.35
CA LEU A 173 9.93 -12.76 11.37
C LEU A 173 9.71 -11.23 11.31
N ALA A 174 8.46 -10.78 11.28
CA ALA A 174 8.15 -9.35 11.34
C ALA A 174 8.71 -8.70 12.61
N VAL A 175 8.56 -9.36 13.76
CA VAL A 175 9.12 -8.90 15.04
C VAL A 175 10.65 -8.85 14.99
N VAL A 176 11.31 -9.85 14.40
CA VAL A 176 12.79 -9.84 14.23
C VAL A 176 13.23 -8.64 13.38
N PHE A 177 12.55 -8.34 12.27
CA PHE A 177 12.87 -7.16 11.48
C PHE A 177 12.75 -5.86 12.29
N VAL A 178 11.70 -5.72 13.10
CA VAL A 178 11.51 -4.55 13.97
C VAL A 178 12.61 -4.47 15.03
N ILE A 179 12.98 -5.58 15.67
CA ILE A 179 14.05 -5.61 16.69
C ILE A 179 15.39 -5.19 16.08
N VAL A 180 15.75 -5.72 14.91
CA VAL A 180 17.00 -5.36 14.23
C VAL A 180 16.99 -3.88 13.83
N ALA A 181 15.88 -3.37 13.30
CA ALA A 181 15.72 -1.95 12.99
C ALA A 181 15.84 -1.07 14.24
N PHE A 182 15.29 -1.50 15.37
CA PHE A 182 15.40 -0.80 16.65
C PHE A 182 16.85 -0.76 17.17
N LEU A 183 17.59 -1.88 17.08
CA LEU A 183 19.00 -1.92 17.47
C LEU A 183 19.86 -0.96 16.63
N LEU A 184 19.60 -0.89 15.32
CA LEU A 184 20.23 0.10 14.44
C LEU A 184 19.79 1.54 14.81
N GLY A 185 18.55 1.71 15.22
CA GLY A 185 17.98 2.98 15.69
C GLY A 185 18.67 3.52 16.93
N ILE A 186 19.23 2.66 17.81
CA ILE A 186 20.04 3.09 18.96
C ILE A 186 21.25 3.89 18.49
N TYR A 187 21.94 3.43 17.42
CA TYR A 187 23.05 4.19 16.84
C TYR A 187 22.60 5.58 16.38
N VAL A 188 21.42 5.68 15.71
CA VAL A 188 20.89 6.98 15.28
C VAL A 188 20.62 7.90 16.47
N VAL A 189 20.04 7.39 17.55
CA VAL A 189 19.76 8.18 18.76
C VAL A 189 21.04 8.66 19.44
N VAL A 190 22.05 7.80 19.53
CA VAL A 190 23.33 8.14 20.16
C VAL A 190 24.08 9.21 19.36
N THR A 191 24.00 9.19 18.03
CA THR A 191 24.75 10.09 17.15
C THR A 191 24.01 11.36 16.78
N ALA A 192 22.69 11.28 16.52
CA ALA A 192 21.88 12.38 16.02
C ALA A 192 20.82 12.89 17.03
N GLY A 193 20.79 12.30 18.24
CA GLY A 193 19.83 12.68 19.27
C GLY A 193 18.46 12.02 19.10
N TRP A 194 17.53 12.42 19.96
CA TRP A 194 16.21 11.75 20.09
C TRP A 194 15.15 12.22 19.06
N VAL A 195 15.37 13.36 18.38
CA VAL A 195 14.36 13.95 17.47
C VAL A 195 14.01 13.02 16.30
N PRO A 196 14.96 12.38 15.59
CA PRO A 196 14.64 11.39 14.57
C PRO A 196 13.80 10.22 15.11
N LEU A 197 14.08 9.76 16.33
CA LEU A 197 13.30 8.70 16.98
C LEU A 197 11.87 9.16 17.28
N ALA A 198 11.66 10.38 17.76
CA ALA A 198 10.33 10.91 18.01
C ALA A 198 9.47 10.94 16.73
N ILE A 199 10.06 11.38 15.60
CA ILE A 199 9.39 11.35 14.31
C ILE A 199 9.07 9.90 13.87
N ALA A 200 10.04 8.99 14.06
CA ALA A 200 9.84 7.57 13.73
C ALA A 200 8.72 6.93 14.57
N ILE A 201 8.63 7.24 15.87
CA ILE A 201 7.55 6.75 16.74
C ILE A 201 6.18 7.23 16.24
N VAL A 202 6.05 8.50 15.84
CA VAL A 202 4.81 9.01 15.23
C VAL A 202 4.45 8.19 13.98
N GLY A 203 5.45 7.92 13.11
CA GLY A 203 5.26 7.08 11.93
C GLY A 203 4.78 5.66 12.26
N VAL A 204 5.39 5.02 13.27
CA VAL A 204 5.02 3.66 13.73
C VAL A 204 3.61 3.63 14.32
N VAL A 205 3.24 4.63 15.11
CA VAL A 205 1.88 4.74 15.67
C VAL A 205 0.85 4.88 14.54
N VAL A 206 1.10 5.74 13.56
CA VAL A 206 0.19 5.90 12.40
C VAL A 206 0.12 4.62 11.58
N LEU A 207 1.25 3.93 11.39
CA LEU A 207 1.30 2.64 10.69
C LEU A 207 0.48 1.56 11.42
N TYR A 208 0.59 1.50 12.75
CA TYR A 208 -0.23 0.59 13.56
C TYR A 208 -1.73 0.90 13.38
N LEU A 209 -2.12 2.16 13.43
CA LEU A 209 -3.51 2.60 13.20
C LEU A 209 -3.98 2.34 11.76
N TYR A 210 -3.02 2.31 10.82
CA TYR A 210 -3.31 2.05 9.41
C TYR A 210 -3.82 0.63 9.16
N SER A 211 -3.18 -0.39 9.74
CA SER A 211 -3.49 -1.81 9.52
C SER A 211 -4.20 -2.45 10.71
N GLY A 212 -4.06 -1.89 11.92
CA GLY A 212 -4.52 -2.46 13.18
C GLY A 212 -5.82 -1.86 13.73
N GLY A 213 -6.32 -2.50 14.79
CA GLY A 213 -7.54 -2.05 15.48
C GLY A 213 -8.85 -2.49 14.82
N PRO A 214 -9.99 -2.14 15.44
CA PRO A 214 -11.33 -2.56 14.98
C PRO A 214 -11.78 -1.85 13.69
N LYS A 215 -11.23 -0.67 13.40
CA LYS A 215 -11.47 0.14 12.18
C LYS A 215 -10.17 0.74 11.70
N PRO A 216 -9.34 -0.02 10.95
CA PRO A 216 -8.07 0.47 10.44
C PRO A 216 -8.26 1.66 9.49
N LEU A 217 -7.28 2.59 9.46
CA LEU A 217 -7.29 3.73 8.53
C LEU A 217 -7.33 3.29 7.07
N SER A 218 -6.79 2.10 6.75
CA SER A 218 -6.85 1.49 5.42
C SER A 218 -8.26 1.16 4.93
N TYR A 219 -9.25 1.19 5.82
CA TYR A 219 -10.67 1.00 5.47
C TYR A 219 -11.38 2.30 5.08
N PHE A 220 -10.72 3.46 5.20
CA PHE A 220 -11.27 4.77 4.92
C PHE A 220 -10.60 5.42 3.69
N PRO A 221 -11.24 6.41 3.05
CA PRO A 221 -10.72 7.09 1.86
C PRO A 221 -9.60 8.09 2.19
N VAL A 222 -8.73 7.75 3.13
CA VAL A 222 -7.57 8.56 3.56
C VAL A 222 -6.26 7.77 3.49
N GLY A 223 -6.35 6.48 3.16
CA GLY A 223 -5.21 5.57 3.17
C GLY A 223 -4.06 6.03 2.28
N GLU A 224 -4.36 6.55 1.11
CA GLU A 224 -3.41 7.04 0.12
C GLU A 224 -2.64 8.26 0.65
N ILE A 225 -3.34 9.19 1.29
CA ILE A 225 -2.73 10.39 1.88
C ILE A 225 -1.85 10.00 3.07
N VAL A 226 -2.36 9.17 3.96
CA VAL A 226 -1.61 8.69 5.15
C VAL A 226 -0.34 7.98 4.72
N SER A 227 -0.42 7.07 3.75
CA SER A 227 0.74 6.36 3.21
C SER A 227 1.77 7.34 2.63
N GLY A 228 1.34 8.27 1.79
CA GLY A 228 2.22 9.29 1.21
C GLY A 228 2.90 10.16 2.26
N VAL A 229 2.14 10.71 3.22
CA VAL A 229 2.67 11.59 4.27
C VAL A 229 3.65 10.87 5.19
N VAL A 230 3.31 9.65 5.65
CA VAL A 230 4.17 8.91 6.56
C VAL A 230 5.44 8.45 5.86
N MET A 231 5.31 7.78 4.72
CA MET A 231 6.47 7.21 4.05
C MET A 231 7.25 8.26 3.27
N GLY A 232 6.57 9.11 2.46
CA GLY A 232 7.23 10.14 1.67
C GLY A 232 7.70 11.36 2.49
N GLY A 233 6.95 11.76 3.51
CA GLY A 233 7.21 12.95 4.31
C GLY A 233 7.99 12.65 5.60
N LEU A 234 7.44 11.83 6.51
CA LEU A 234 8.05 11.62 7.83
C LEU A 234 9.38 10.85 7.76
N ILE A 235 9.50 9.84 6.89
CA ILE A 235 10.79 9.13 6.71
C ILE A 235 11.84 10.11 6.17
N THR A 236 11.51 10.96 5.19
CA THR A 236 12.43 11.98 4.67
C THR A 236 12.86 12.95 5.78
N MET A 237 11.90 13.45 6.56
CA MET A 237 12.18 14.40 7.64
C MET A 237 13.02 13.77 8.77
N ALA A 238 12.70 12.54 9.19
CA ALA A 238 13.49 11.82 10.20
C ALA A 238 14.92 11.56 9.72
N SER A 239 15.08 11.11 8.47
CA SER A 239 16.38 10.83 7.87
C SER A 239 17.21 12.10 7.68
N TYR A 240 16.61 13.19 7.22
CA TYR A 240 17.27 14.49 7.11
C TYR A 240 17.75 14.98 8.48
N THR A 241 16.87 14.92 9.49
CA THR A 241 17.22 15.31 10.86
C THR A 241 18.36 14.44 11.43
N ALA A 242 18.37 13.14 11.12
CA ALA A 242 19.45 12.25 11.53
C ALA A 242 20.79 12.57 10.85
N LEU A 243 20.78 13.05 9.61
CA LEU A 243 21.96 13.38 8.84
C LEU A 243 22.54 14.75 9.19
N THR A 244 21.69 15.76 9.49
CA THR A 244 22.11 17.17 9.70
C THR A 244 22.05 17.60 11.17
N GLY A 245 21.38 16.85 12.05
CA GLY A 245 21.07 17.26 13.41
C GLY A 245 19.99 18.35 13.50
N GLN A 246 19.42 18.81 12.39
CA GLN A 246 18.48 19.93 12.32
C GLN A 246 17.09 19.50 11.90
N LEU A 247 16.07 19.89 12.65
CA LEU A 247 14.67 19.73 12.27
C LEU A 247 14.23 20.89 11.38
N SER A 248 13.90 20.61 10.11
CA SER A 248 13.49 21.64 9.16
C SER A 248 12.13 21.29 8.53
N TRP A 249 11.15 22.17 8.70
CA TRP A 249 9.83 22.03 8.06
C TRP A 249 9.87 22.19 6.54
N TRP A 250 10.90 22.87 6.01
CA TRP A 250 11.12 22.96 4.57
C TRP A 250 11.35 21.60 3.92
N VAL A 251 11.85 20.62 4.68
CA VAL A 251 12.01 19.24 4.20
C VAL A 251 10.66 18.62 3.84
N LEU A 252 9.59 18.87 4.61
CA LEU A 252 8.25 18.39 4.25
C LEU A 252 7.75 19.01 2.94
N LEU A 253 7.97 20.31 2.73
CA LEU A 253 7.64 20.96 1.46
C LEU A 253 8.44 20.35 0.30
N LYS A 254 9.75 20.19 0.47
CA LYS A 254 10.63 19.60 -0.53
C LYS A 254 10.35 18.10 -0.77
N SER A 255 9.70 17.40 0.18
CA SER A 255 9.29 16.00 0.02
C SER A 255 7.91 15.78 -0.60
N LEU A 256 7.14 16.85 -0.89
CA LEU A 256 5.83 16.74 -1.54
C LEU A 256 5.80 15.85 -2.80
N PRO A 257 6.82 15.89 -3.68
CA PRO A 257 6.85 14.96 -4.82
C PRO A 257 6.84 13.49 -4.40
N LEU A 258 7.60 13.12 -3.36
CA LEU A 258 7.60 11.74 -2.85
C LEU A 258 6.30 11.40 -2.13
N ILE A 259 5.71 12.35 -1.41
CA ILE A 259 4.40 12.18 -0.77
C ILE A 259 3.36 11.80 -1.82
N ILE A 260 3.31 12.53 -2.94
CA ILE A 260 2.39 12.23 -4.05
C ILE A 260 2.75 10.88 -4.70
N GLY A 261 4.01 10.66 -5.03
CA GLY A 261 4.44 9.44 -5.72
C GLY A 261 4.12 8.17 -4.90
N ILE A 262 4.40 8.16 -3.59
CA ILE A 262 4.11 7.03 -2.71
C ILE A 262 2.60 6.90 -2.46
N GLY A 263 1.88 8.01 -2.32
CA GLY A 263 0.42 8.00 -2.28
C GLY A 263 -0.18 7.36 -3.53
N LEU A 264 0.40 7.61 -4.70
CA LEU A 264 0.00 6.99 -5.97
C LEU A 264 0.29 5.48 -6.01
N ILE A 265 1.32 4.95 -5.32
CA ILE A 265 1.52 3.49 -5.18
C ILE A 265 0.29 2.87 -4.50
N MET A 266 -0.14 3.44 -3.38
CA MET A 266 -1.33 2.97 -2.67
C MET A 266 -2.60 3.15 -3.50
N PHE A 267 -2.73 4.29 -4.19
CA PHE A 267 -3.87 4.56 -5.05
C PHE A 267 -3.95 3.60 -6.24
N THR A 268 -2.79 3.20 -6.82
CA THR A 268 -2.71 2.16 -7.86
C THR A 268 -3.26 0.84 -7.33
N ASN A 269 -2.79 0.40 -6.17
CA ASN A 269 -3.25 -0.83 -5.53
C ASN A 269 -4.76 -0.82 -5.33
N ASN A 270 -5.28 0.21 -4.65
CA ASN A 270 -6.70 0.33 -4.33
C ASN A 270 -7.58 0.49 -5.57
N THR A 271 -7.09 1.15 -6.64
CA THR A 271 -7.86 1.28 -7.89
C THR A 271 -7.95 -0.05 -8.64
N CYS A 272 -6.88 -0.87 -8.60
CA CYS A 272 -6.92 -2.20 -9.19
C CYS A 272 -7.86 -3.15 -8.43
N ASP A 273 -7.99 -2.99 -7.12
CA ASP A 273 -8.66 -3.93 -6.22
C ASP A 273 -10.04 -3.45 -5.73
N ILE A 274 -10.70 -2.50 -6.41
CA ILE A 274 -12.04 -1.95 -6.05
C ILE A 274 -13.06 -3.04 -5.74
N GLU A 275 -13.12 -4.10 -6.55
CA GLU A 275 -14.09 -5.19 -6.39
C GLU A 275 -13.77 -6.06 -5.16
N LYS A 276 -12.48 -6.30 -4.87
CA LYS A 276 -12.00 -7.02 -3.69
C LYS A 276 -12.30 -6.21 -2.43
N ASP A 277 -11.91 -4.94 -2.41
CA ASP A 277 -12.11 -4.04 -1.28
C ASP A 277 -13.58 -3.88 -0.91
N ARG A 278 -14.45 -3.73 -1.92
CA ARG A 278 -15.90 -3.62 -1.69
C ARG A 278 -16.48 -4.88 -1.05
N LYS A 279 -16.00 -6.08 -1.44
CA LYS A 279 -16.48 -7.36 -0.87
C LYS A 279 -16.11 -7.51 0.62
N VAL A 280 -14.96 -6.98 1.04
CA VAL A 280 -14.51 -7.04 2.44
C VAL A 280 -14.91 -5.80 3.25
N GLY A 281 -15.71 -4.89 2.67
CA GLY A 281 -16.24 -3.71 3.36
C GLY A 281 -15.22 -2.57 3.54
N ARG A 282 -14.13 -2.55 2.76
CA ARG A 282 -13.20 -1.42 2.71
C ARG A 282 -13.83 -0.30 1.88
N ALA A 283 -13.86 0.92 2.43
CA ALA A 283 -14.33 2.13 1.75
C ALA A 283 -13.14 3.01 1.35
N THR A 284 -12.17 2.44 0.60
CA THR A 284 -11.02 3.17 0.08
C THR A 284 -11.46 4.32 -0.82
N LEU A 285 -10.56 5.27 -1.12
CA LEU A 285 -10.86 6.38 -2.02
C LEU A 285 -11.35 5.87 -3.38
N SER A 286 -10.70 4.84 -3.91
CA SER A 286 -11.07 4.22 -5.19
C SER A 286 -12.46 3.55 -5.15
N VAL A 287 -12.82 2.90 -4.04
CA VAL A 287 -14.17 2.32 -3.86
C VAL A 287 -15.24 3.41 -3.81
N SER A 288 -14.92 4.54 -3.16
CA SER A 288 -15.84 5.68 -3.00
C SER A 288 -16.10 6.42 -4.31
N LEU A 289 -15.06 6.61 -5.13
CA LEU A 289 -15.13 7.31 -6.42
C LEU A 289 -15.63 6.40 -7.55
N GLY A 290 -15.32 5.12 -7.48
CA GLY A 290 -15.46 4.20 -8.61
C GLY A 290 -14.31 4.32 -9.60
N ARG A 291 -14.15 3.30 -10.46
CA ARG A 291 -12.96 3.14 -11.33
C ARG A 291 -12.74 4.32 -12.27
N LYS A 292 -13.79 4.79 -12.94
CA LYS A 292 -13.67 5.88 -13.93
C LYS A 292 -13.09 7.15 -13.32
N ASP A 293 -13.67 7.60 -12.21
CA ASP A 293 -13.26 8.85 -11.57
C ASP A 293 -11.93 8.69 -10.85
N SER A 294 -11.63 7.50 -10.31
CA SER A 294 -10.31 7.16 -9.76
C SER A 294 -9.21 7.28 -10.81
N VAL A 295 -9.42 6.75 -12.03
CA VAL A 295 -8.43 6.84 -13.12
C VAL A 295 -8.22 8.28 -13.58
N ILE A 296 -9.30 9.07 -13.69
CA ILE A 296 -9.18 10.50 -14.04
C ILE A 296 -8.35 11.24 -12.98
N MET A 297 -8.68 11.04 -11.70
CA MET A 297 -7.97 11.67 -10.59
C MET A 297 -6.51 11.20 -10.52
N TYR A 298 -6.26 9.92 -10.75
CA TYR A 298 -4.93 9.33 -10.80
C TYR A 298 -4.03 10.01 -11.85
N HIS A 299 -4.53 10.18 -13.06
CA HIS A 299 -3.80 10.89 -14.13
C HIS A 299 -3.56 12.36 -13.76
N GLY A 300 -4.53 13.02 -13.13
CA GLY A 300 -4.37 14.39 -12.61
C GLY A 300 -3.23 14.47 -11.59
N PHE A 301 -3.12 13.51 -10.67
CA PHE A 301 -2.02 13.47 -9.70
C PHE A 301 -0.65 13.18 -10.34
N ILE A 302 -0.59 12.40 -11.42
CA ILE A 302 0.68 12.23 -12.18
C ILE A 302 1.13 13.59 -12.74
N PHE A 303 0.24 14.36 -13.36
CA PHE A 303 0.60 15.69 -13.87
C PHE A 303 1.01 16.63 -12.73
N LEU A 304 0.25 16.65 -11.62
CA LEU A 304 0.60 17.44 -10.44
C LEU A 304 1.98 17.06 -9.89
N TRP A 305 2.31 15.77 -9.86
CA TRP A 305 3.61 15.29 -9.41
C TRP A 305 4.77 15.82 -10.23
N ILE A 306 4.67 15.74 -11.57
CA ILE A 306 5.71 16.22 -12.49
C ILE A 306 5.83 17.76 -12.40
N ILE A 307 4.71 18.48 -12.39
CA ILE A 307 4.69 19.93 -12.26
C ILE A 307 5.32 20.37 -10.94
N LEU A 308 5.02 19.66 -9.85
CA LEU A 308 5.56 19.99 -8.53
C LEU A 308 7.07 19.77 -8.45
N ILE A 309 7.60 18.69 -9.05
CA ILE A 309 9.06 18.49 -9.18
C ILE A 309 9.67 19.68 -9.93
N ALA A 310 9.14 20.01 -11.10
CA ALA A 310 9.68 21.13 -11.91
C ALA A 310 9.62 22.45 -11.15
N LEU A 311 8.50 22.74 -10.48
CA LEU A 311 8.31 23.98 -9.70
C LEU A 311 9.29 24.09 -8.54
N LEU A 312 9.45 23.02 -7.74
CA LEU A 312 10.38 23.00 -6.60
C LEU A 312 11.84 23.14 -7.07
N VAL A 313 12.18 22.51 -8.19
CA VAL A 313 13.53 22.66 -8.77
C VAL A 313 13.78 24.10 -9.20
N VAL A 314 12.87 24.71 -9.93
CA VAL A 314 13.04 26.10 -10.40
C VAL A 314 13.12 27.08 -9.23
N ILE A 315 12.36 26.87 -8.17
CA ILE A 315 12.33 27.77 -7.00
C ILE A 315 13.54 27.58 -6.10
N PHE A 316 13.90 26.33 -5.76
CA PHE A 316 14.91 26.05 -4.73
C PHE A 316 16.27 25.64 -5.28
N TYR A 317 16.32 25.15 -6.52
CA TYR A 317 17.51 24.56 -7.14
C TYR A 317 17.71 24.99 -8.59
N PRO A 318 17.67 26.32 -8.90
CA PRO A 318 17.69 26.82 -10.30
C PRO A 318 18.94 26.41 -11.06
N THR A 319 20.11 26.34 -10.40
CA THR A 319 21.39 25.94 -11.00
C THR A 319 21.42 24.48 -11.41
N GLY A 320 20.62 23.62 -10.77
CA GLY A 320 20.45 22.21 -11.11
C GLY A 320 19.40 21.93 -12.18
N SER A 321 18.73 22.95 -12.75
CA SER A 321 17.55 22.79 -13.65
C SER A 321 17.80 21.88 -14.86
N LEU A 322 19.06 21.74 -15.33
CA LEU A 322 19.40 20.78 -16.37
C LEU A 322 19.10 19.33 -15.98
N GLY A 323 19.07 19.02 -14.67
CA GLY A 323 18.66 17.71 -14.14
C GLY A 323 17.20 17.38 -14.43
N LEU A 324 16.33 18.37 -14.75
CA LEU A 324 14.97 18.12 -15.21
C LEU A 324 14.90 17.27 -16.48
N LEU A 325 15.97 17.23 -17.28
CA LEU A 325 16.05 16.35 -18.44
C LEU A 325 15.96 14.85 -18.05
N PHE A 326 16.38 14.49 -16.83
CA PHE A 326 16.21 13.13 -16.33
C PHE A 326 14.75 12.70 -16.17
N LEU A 327 13.80 13.67 -16.08
CA LEU A 327 12.36 13.35 -16.05
C LEU A 327 11.89 12.62 -17.33
N LEU A 328 12.59 12.82 -18.46
CA LEU A 328 12.30 12.12 -19.71
C LEU A 328 12.44 10.60 -19.56
N ALA A 329 13.32 10.13 -18.67
CA ALA A 329 13.48 8.70 -18.39
C ALA A 329 12.24 8.07 -17.74
N ALA A 330 11.34 8.89 -17.18
CA ALA A 330 10.07 8.42 -16.62
C ALA A 330 8.99 8.17 -17.70
N TYR A 331 9.23 8.55 -18.96
CA TYR A 331 8.24 8.38 -20.03
C TYR A 331 7.71 6.94 -20.18
N PRO A 332 8.57 5.88 -20.23
CA PRO A 332 8.06 4.50 -20.37
C PRO A 332 7.15 4.06 -19.22
N PRO A 333 7.52 4.16 -17.93
CA PRO A 333 6.65 3.75 -16.84
C PRO A 333 5.39 4.62 -16.74
N LEU A 334 5.46 5.93 -16.98
CA LEU A 334 4.30 6.80 -17.00
C LEU A 334 3.33 6.43 -18.12
N MET A 335 3.84 6.17 -19.32
CA MET A 335 2.99 5.72 -20.44
C MET A 335 2.35 4.36 -20.15
N GLY A 336 3.05 3.48 -19.43
CA GLY A 336 2.47 2.24 -18.90
C GLY A 336 1.26 2.47 -18.00
N LEU A 337 1.34 3.47 -17.12
CA LEU A 337 0.23 3.86 -16.23
C LEU A 337 -0.93 4.51 -16.99
N PHE A 338 -0.66 5.41 -17.94
CA PHE A 338 -1.71 6.05 -18.73
C PHE A 338 -2.51 5.06 -19.60
N ARG A 339 -1.89 3.94 -20.01
CA ARG A 339 -2.53 2.89 -20.81
C ARG A 339 -3.14 1.76 -19.97
N ASN A 340 -2.88 1.73 -18.66
CA ASN A 340 -3.38 0.67 -17.80
C ASN A 340 -4.87 0.86 -17.47
N PRO A 341 -5.70 -0.18 -17.61
CA PRO A 341 -7.12 -0.09 -17.24
C PRO A 341 -7.38 -0.16 -15.73
N PHE A 342 -6.34 -0.35 -14.91
CA PHE A 342 -6.40 -0.48 -13.44
C PHE A 342 -7.45 -1.49 -12.96
N VAL A 343 -7.42 -2.68 -13.52
CA VAL A 343 -8.22 -3.83 -13.08
C VAL A 343 -7.32 -4.87 -12.41
N HIS A 344 -7.91 -5.76 -11.62
CA HIS A 344 -7.15 -6.77 -10.87
C HIS A 344 -6.15 -7.55 -11.75
N LYS A 345 -6.54 -7.96 -12.96
CA LYS A 345 -5.68 -8.66 -13.92
C LYS A 345 -4.42 -7.87 -14.35
N THR A 346 -4.48 -6.55 -14.30
CA THR A 346 -3.36 -5.68 -14.70
C THR A 346 -2.66 -5.04 -13.49
N ARG A 347 -3.02 -5.43 -12.26
CA ARG A 347 -2.49 -4.88 -11.01
C ARG A 347 -0.97 -4.96 -10.94
N GLN A 348 -0.38 -6.14 -11.23
CA GLN A 348 1.07 -6.32 -11.17
C GLN A 348 1.81 -5.41 -12.15
N ALA A 349 1.31 -5.27 -13.39
CA ALA A 349 1.89 -4.34 -14.37
C ALA A 349 1.76 -2.87 -13.92
N ALA A 350 0.62 -2.49 -13.35
CA ALA A 350 0.41 -1.14 -12.81
C ALA A 350 1.32 -0.86 -11.60
N MET A 351 1.46 -1.80 -10.67
CA MET A 351 2.34 -1.69 -9.50
C MET A 351 3.81 -1.59 -9.91
N SER A 352 4.26 -2.40 -10.86
CA SER A 352 5.62 -2.30 -11.42
C SER A 352 5.86 -0.94 -12.08
N ALA A 353 4.91 -0.44 -12.85
CA ALA A 353 5.03 0.84 -13.54
C ALA A 353 5.07 2.02 -12.55
N ILE A 354 4.20 2.05 -11.52
CA ILE A 354 4.21 3.14 -10.54
C ILE A 354 5.46 3.09 -9.65
N THR A 355 5.93 1.90 -9.27
CA THR A 355 7.19 1.74 -8.53
C THR A 355 8.37 2.24 -9.36
N SER A 356 8.44 1.87 -10.64
CA SER A 356 9.48 2.36 -11.56
C SER A 356 9.42 3.88 -11.75
N ALA A 357 8.21 4.45 -11.88
CA ALA A 357 8.03 5.90 -11.96
C ALA A 357 8.52 6.60 -10.68
N ASN A 358 8.23 6.04 -9.49
CA ASN A 358 8.72 6.58 -8.22
C ASN A 358 10.25 6.59 -8.14
N VAL A 359 10.90 5.50 -8.56
CA VAL A 359 12.37 5.42 -8.57
C VAL A 359 12.95 6.44 -9.53
N VAL A 360 12.46 6.48 -10.78
CA VAL A 360 13.02 7.35 -11.81
C VAL A 360 12.79 8.83 -11.49
N LEU A 361 11.56 9.21 -11.13
CA LEU A 361 11.24 10.60 -10.80
C LEU A 361 11.89 11.05 -9.49
N GLY A 362 11.93 10.18 -8.48
CA GLY A 362 12.61 10.46 -7.23
C GLY A 362 14.13 10.59 -7.41
N PHE A 363 14.73 9.72 -8.23
CA PHE A 363 16.16 9.84 -8.56
C PHE A 363 16.45 11.10 -9.37
N ALA A 364 15.64 11.41 -10.39
CA ALA A 364 15.78 12.64 -11.18
C ALA A 364 15.71 13.89 -10.30
N TYR A 365 14.75 13.94 -9.38
CA TYR A 365 14.62 15.04 -8.43
C TYR A 365 15.81 15.15 -7.49
N GLY A 366 16.24 14.04 -6.86
CA GLY A 366 17.41 14.00 -5.99
C GLY A 366 18.70 14.36 -6.72
N ALA A 367 18.94 13.84 -7.93
CA ALA A 367 20.08 14.18 -8.74
C ALA A 367 20.12 15.68 -9.11
N THR A 368 18.96 16.28 -9.42
CA THR A 368 18.86 17.71 -9.67
C THR A 368 19.27 18.54 -8.44
N ILE A 369 18.86 18.13 -7.24
CA ILE A 369 19.27 18.77 -5.98
C ILE A 369 20.79 18.67 -5.81
N MET A 370 21.38 17.50 -6.03
CA MET A 370 22.83 17.30 -5.93
C MET A 370 23.61 18.13 -6.95
N LEU A 371 23.14 18.19 -8.20
CA LEU A 371 23.77 19.00 -9.27
C LEU A 371 23.77 20.49 -8.90
N SER A 372 22.75 21.01 -8.21
CA SER A 372 22.69 22.41 -7.83
C SER A 372 23.80 22.80 -6.82
N GLY A 373 24.20 21.88 -5.94
CA GLY A 373 25.32 22.08 -5.01
C GLY A 373 26.69 22.08 -5.71
N ILE A 374 26.87 21.29 -6.76
CA ILE A 374 28.15 21.20 -7.47
C ILE A 374 28.46 22.47 -8.28
N VAL A 375 27.44 23.08 -8.88
CA VAL A 375 27.62 24.29 -9.71
C VAL A 375 27.99 25.52 -8.87
N ILE A 376 27.60 25.59 -7.59
CA ILE A 376 27.96 26.70 -6.70
C ILE A 376 29.45 26.69 -6.33
N VAL A 377 30.10 25.53 -6.37
CA VAL A 377 31.54 25.39 -6.07
C VAL A 377 32.44 25.71 -7.28
N GLY A 378 31.88 25.75 -8.48
CA GLY A 378 32.61 25.97 -9.74
C GLY A 378 32.47 27.35 -10.39
N LEU A 379 31.72 28.28 -9.79
CA LEU A 379 31.57 29.70 -10.21
C LEU A 379 32.08 30.65 -9.14
#